data_298c0ceae0044a9459cefc2dcf3ea0bd
#
_entry.id   298c0ceae0044a9459cefc2dcf3ea0bd
#
_cell.length_a   1.000
_cell.length_b   1.000
_cell.length_c   1.000
_cell.angle_alpha   90.00
_cell.angle_beta   90.00
_cell.angle_gamma   90.00
#
_symmetry.space_group_name_H-M   'P 1'
#
loop_
_entity.id
_entity.type
_entity.pdbx_description
1 polymer ?
#
loop_
_entity_poly.entity_id
_entity_poly.type
_entity_poly.pdbx_seq_one_letter_code
_entity_poly.pdbx_strand_id
1 'polypeptide(L)'
;MGNIPLNYFSANNTTIALTTSGWRTILDQSGINLTVNEYTRTAILRIYLTNKTFSNTNVYWLTANGNLSQSAKPVIISDEKYRPLTPTVVLNIHGRTNISGLVYNTSSEDNVSGSITFIRDPTGTTNIHAYAIWGF
;
A
#
# COMPACT_ATOMS: atom_id res chain seq x y z
N MET A 1 -11.78 1.95 -39.80
CA MET A 1 -11.28 2.01 -39.88
C MET A 1 -10.79 1.89 -39.97
N GLY A 2 -10.72 1.99 -39.84
CA GLY A 2 -9.99 1.96 -39.91
C GLY A 2 -9.53 1.98 -39.71
N ASN A 3 -9.32 2.12 -39.66
CA ASN A 3 -8.68 2.22 -39.32
C ASN A 3 -8.25 2.57 -38.87
N ILE A 4 -8.36 2.81 -38.52
CA ILE A 4 -7.67 3.06 -37.91
C ILE A 4 -7.40 2.82 -37.46
N PRO A 5 -7.40 2.96 -37.49
CA PRO A 5 -6.80 2.56 -36.97
C PRO A 5 -6.69 1.96 -36.22
N LEU A 6 -7.24 1.57 -35.80
CA LEU A 6 -6.54 0.99 -35.17
C LEU A 6 -5.44 0.42 -35.33
N ASN A 7 -4.95 0.85 -36.10
CA ASN A 7 -3.82 0.59 -36.10
C ASN A 7 -3.19 1.42 -36.12
N TYR A 8 -3.61 2.13 -36.34
CA TYR A 8 -2.90 2.73 -36.16
C TYR A 8 -2.53 2.85 -35.14
N PHE A 9 -3.15 2.67 -34.81
CA PHE A 9 -2.21 2.55 -33.84
C PHE A 9 -1.95 1.19 -33.59
N SER A 10 -1.77 0.48 -34.47
CA SER A 10 -1.91 -0.85 -34.25
C SER A 10 -0.71 -1.59 -33.81
N ALA A 11 0.18 -2.08 -34.54
CA ALA A 11 1.10 -3.12 -34.08
C ALA A 11 1.89 -2.75 -32.84
N ASN A 12 2.51 -1.63 -32.83
CA ASN A 12 3.34 -1.23 -31.70
C ASN A 12 2.51 -0.91 -30.45
N ASN A 13 1.39 -0.28 -30.66
CA ASN A 13 0.51 0.07 -29.57
C ASN A 13 -0.07 -1.16 -28.92
N THR A 14 -0.39 -2.15 -29.67
CA THR A 14 -0.89 -3.41 -29.14
C THR A 14 0.14 -4.07 -28.26
N THR A 15 1.39 -4.12 -28.71
CA THR A 15 2.46 -4.72 -27.92
C THR A 15 2.65 -4.00 -26.59
N ILE A 16 2.67 -2.68 -26.60
CA ILE A 16 2.83 -1.92 -25.38
C ILE A 16 1.67 -2.18 -24.44
N ALA A 17 0.45 -2.16 -24.91
CA ALA A 17 -0.71 -2.37 -24.07
C ALA A 17 -0.69 -3.74 -23.42
N LEU A 18 -0.30 -4.76 -24.16
CA LEU A 18 -0.25 -6.12 -23.62
C LEU A 18 0.86 -6.30 -22.58
N THR A 19 2.01 -5.71 -22.81
CA THR A 19 3.13 -5.89 -21.89
C THR A 19 2.92 -5.16 -20.59
N THR A 20 2.27 -4.03 -20.62
CA THR A 20 2.14 -3.25 -19.42
C THR A 20 0.85 -3.52 -18.68
N SER A 21 -0.26 -3.68 -19.40
CA SER A 21 -1.61 -3.68 -18.79
C SER A 21 -1.77 -2.58 -17.73
N GLY A 22 -0.80 -1.69 -17.63
CA GLY A 22 -0.77 -0.60 -16.67
C GLY A 22 -0.24 -0.95 -15.30
N TRP A 23 -0.13 -2.21 -14.94
CA TRP A 23 0.33 -2.63 -13.61
C TRP A 23 1.84 -2.76 -13.54
N ARG A 24 2.42 -2.29 -12.45
CA ARG A 24 3.81 -2.54 -12.11
C ARG A 24 3.99 -2.52 -10.59
N THR A 25 4.94 -3.31 -10.12
CA THR A 25 5.27 -3.38 -8.70
C THR A 25 6.34 -2.34 -8.38
N ILE A 26 6.08 -1.49 -7.42
CA ILE A 26 7.01 -0.44 -6.99
C ILE A 26 7.62 -0.71 -5.62
N LEU A 27 7.06 -1.65 -4.86
CA LEU A 27 7.62 -2.09 -3.61
C LEU A 27 7.28 -3.56 -3.42
N ASP A 28 8.29 -4.37 -3.15
CA ASP A 28 8.12 -5.81 -2.89
C ASP A 28 9.25 -6.28 -1.98
N GLN A 29 9.05 -6.13 -0.68
CA GLN A 29 10.04 -6.55 0.30
C GLN A 29 9.40 -6.80 1.66
N SER A 30 9.94 -7.77 2.39
CA SER A 30 9.62 -8.01 3.81
C SER A 30 8.11 -8.13 4.07
N GLY A 31 7.40 -8.76 3.15
CA GLY A 31 5.95 -8.94 3.26
C GLY A 31 5.12 -7.71 2.89
N ILE A 32 5.74 -6.68 2.34
CA ILE A 32 5.07 -5.45 1.89
C ILE A 32 5.14 -5.40 0.38
N ASN A 33 4.00 -5.33 -0.28
CA ASN A 33 3.91 -5.28 -1.74
C ASN A 33 2.99 -4.13 -2.15
N LEU A 34 3.51 -3.23 -2.96
CA LEU A 34 2.73 -2.13 -3.52
C LEU A 34 2.79 -2.21 -5.05
N THR A 35 1.64 -2.41 -5.66
CA THR A 35 1.48 -2.50 -7.09
C THR A 35 0.57 -1.37 -7.55
N VAL A 36 0.92 -0.71 -8.64
CA VAL A 36 0.17 0.43 -9.15
C VAL A 36 -0.20 0.22 -10.62
N ASN A 37 -1.31 0.82 -11.01
CA ASN A 37 -1.72 0.89 -12.40
C ASN A 37 -1.71 2.35 -12.84
N GLU A 38 -0.82 2.67 -13.76
CA GLU A 38 -0.64 4.05 -14.24
C GLU A 38 -1.81 4.52 -15.10
N TYR A 39 -2.50 3.60 -15.76
CA TYR A 39 -3.63 3.97 -16.63
C TYR A 39 -4.89 4.24 -15.84
N THR A 40 -5.20 3.38 -14.89
CA THR A 40 -6.39 3.53 -14.05
C THR A 40 -6.11 4.37 -12.80
N ARG A 41 -4.84 4.66 -12.52
CA ARG A 41 -4.39 5.40 -11.36
C ARG A 41 -4.89 4.76 -10.08
N THR A 42 -4.64 3.48 -10.00
CA THR A 42 -5.06 2.63 -8.87
C THR A 42 -3.84 2.01 -8.22
N ALA A 43 -3.78 2.05 -6.91
CA ALA A 43 -2.75 1.39 -6.11
C ALA A 43 -3.36 0.26 -5.31
N ILE A 44 -2.64 -0.85 -5.22
CA ILE A 44 -2.99 -1.99 -4.39
C ILE A 44 -1.81 -2.27 -3.48
N LEU A 45 -2.05 -2.15 -2.17
CA LEU A 45 -1.08 -2.47 -1.14
C LEU A 45 -1.48 -3.80 -0.49
N ARG A 46 -0.51 -4.70 -0.37
CA ARG A 46 -0.67 -5.96 0.34
C ARG A 46 0.40 -6.06 1.40
N ILE A 47 0.01 -6.47 2.59
CA ILE A 47 0.91 -6.62 3.72
C ILE A 47 0.70 -7.99 4.33
N TYR A 48 1.79 -8.75 4.47
CA TYR A 48 1.79 -10.02 5.17
C TYR A 48 2.95 -10.07 6.13
N LEU A 49 2.65 -9.97 7.42
CA LEU A 49 3.62 -10.00 8.49
C LEU A 49 3.33 -11.16 9.42
N THR A 50 4.37 -11.82 9.90
CA THR A 50 4.24 -12.96 10.81
C THR A 50 4.81 -12.62 12.18
N ASN A 51 4.15 -13.11 13.22
CA ASN A 51 4.62 -13.04 14.62
C ASN A 51 4.96 -11.60 15.04
N LYS A 52 4.05 -10.68 14.82
CA LYS A 52 4.23 -9.29 15.26
C LYS A 52 3.62 -9.10 16.63
N THR A 53 4.40 -8.50 17.53
CA THR A 53 4.01 -8.31 18.93
C THR A 53 3.62 -6.86 19.18
N PHE A 54 2.43 -6.70 19.74
CA PHE A 54 1.93 -5.42 20.23
C PHE A 54 2.00 -5.45 21.75
N SER A 55 3.01 -4.81 22.32
CA SER A 55 3.22 -4.81 23.76
C SER A 55 2.38 -3.78 24.50
N ASN A 56 1.73 -2.88 23.76
CA ASN A 56 0.73 -1.95 24.27
C ASN A 56 -0.30 -1.66 23.20
N THR A 57 -1.30 -0.86 23.52
CA THR A 57 -2.42 -0.53 22.62
C THR A 57 -2.21 0.78 21.88
N ASN A 58 -1.00 1.30 21.84
CA ASN A 58 -0.68 2.52 21.13
C ASN A 58 -0.33 2.23 19.66
N VAL A 59 -0.08 3.27 18.92
CA VAL A 59 0.23 3.20 17.50
C VAL A 59 1.62 2.61 17.28
N TYR A 60 1.70 1.70 16.31
CA TYR A 60 2.96 1.17 15.78
C TYR A 60 3.07 1.56 14.31
N TRP A 61 4.24 2.06 13.90
CA TRP A 61 4.55 2.34 12.50
C TRP A 61 5.19 1.11 11.87
N LEU A 62 4.75 0.79 10.65
CA LEU A 62 5.37 -0.25 9.85
C LEU A 62 6.68 0.28 9.28
N THR A 63 7.76 -0.48 9.44
CA THR A 63 9.04 -0.15 8.83
C THR A 63 9.21 -0.87 7.50
N ALA A 64 10.11 -0.37 6.65
CA ALA A 64 10.34 -0.94 5.33
C ALA A 64 10.84 -2.38 5.37
N ASN A 65 11.47 -2.79 6.47
CA ASN A 65 11.91 -4.17 6.66
C ASN A 65 10.87 -5.06 7.36
N GLY A 66 9.63 -4.62 7.41
CA GLY A 66 8.53 -5.45 7.90
C GLY A 66 8.43 -5.54 9.42
N ASN A 67 9.05 -4.63 10.15
CA ASN A 67 8.94 -4.57 11.60
C ASN A 67 7.95 -3.48 12.03
N LEU A 68 7.56 -3.53 13.28
CA LEU A 68 6.73 -2.51 13.90
C LEU A 68 7.56 -1.69 14.87
N SER A 69 7.36 -0.39 14.88
CA SER A 69 8.13 0.53 15.72
C SER A 69 7.22 1.61 16.30
N GLN A 70 7.53 2.01 17.53
CA GLN A 70 6.85 3.15 18.16
C GLN A 70 7.74 4.39 18.22
N SER A 71 9.01 4.27 17.83
CA SER A 71 9.97 5.35 17.89
C SER A 71 10.30 5.96 16.53
N ALA A 72 10.15 5.18 15.46
CA ALA A 72 10.44 5.63 14.10
C ALA A 72 9.15 5.73 13.29
N LYS A 73 9.02 6.80 12.51
CA LYS A 73 7.88 7.05 11.64
C LYS A 73 8.34 6.89 10.18
N PRO A 74 8.49 5.67 9.69
CA PRO A 74 9.04 5.44 8.37
C PRO A 74 8.05 5.80 7.27
N VAL A 75 8.60 6.19 6.14
CA VAL A 75 7.85 6.38 4.91
C VAL A 75 7.96 5.10 4.09
N ILE A 76 6.84 4.44 3.86
CA ILE A 76 6.77 3.23 3.05
C ILE A 76 6.52 3.59 1.58
N ILE A 77 5.63 4.54 1.34
CA ILE A 77 5.31 5.02 -0.01
C ILE A 77 6.14 6.29 -0.24
N SER A 78 7.35 6.09 -0.73
CA SER A 78 8.31 7.19 -0.85
C SER A 78 7.96 8.15 -1.97
N ASP A 79 7.40 7.67 -3.07
CA ASP A 79 6.94 8.53 -4.16
C ASP A 79 5.53 9.03 -3.85
N GLU A 80 5.42 10.34 -3.63
CA GLU A 80 4.13 10.94 -3.25
C GLU A 80 3.05 10.77 -4.30
N LYS A 81 3.41 10.56 -5.55
CA LYS A 81 2.46 10.32 -6.62
C LYS A 81 1.53 9.15 -6.31
N TYR A 82 2.04 8.12 -5.66
CA TYR A 82 1.29 6.88 -5.42
C TYR A 82 0.56 6.86 -4.09
N ARG A 83 0.67 7.91 -3.30
CA ARG A 83 -0.05 8.01 -2.04
C ARG A 83 -1.54 8.24 -2.27
N PRO A 84 -2.40 7.86 -1.32
CA PRO A 84 -3.84 8.10 -1.46
C PRO A 84 -4.18 9.56 -1.72
N LEU A 85 -5.24 9.80 -2.48
CA LEU A 85 -5.79 11.15 -2.67
C LEU A 85 -6.50 11.65 -1.42
N THR A 86 -7.02 10.73 -0.60
CA THR A 86 -7.61 11.08 0.69
C THR A 86 -6.52 11.18 1.76
N PRO A 87 -6.76 11.88 2.87
CA PRO A 87 -5.78 11.99 3.95
C PRO A 87 -5.33 10.64 4.49
N THR A 88 -6.25 9.70 4.59
CA THR A 88 -5.98 8.33 5.04
C THR A 88 -6.78 7.33 4.24
N VAL A 89 -6.28 6.09 4.23
CA VAL A 89 -7.03 4.92 3.75
C VAL A 89 -6.96 3.84 4.81
N VAL A 90 -8.10 3.23 5.11
CA VAL A 90 -8.19 2.17 6.10
C VAL A 90 -7.71 0.86 5.46
N LEU A 91 -6.83 0.15 6.16
CA LEU A 91 -6.42 -1.19 5.77
C LEU A 91 -7.50 -2.20 6.10
N ASN A 92 -7.74 -3.10 5.16
CA ASN A 92 -8.61 -4.25 5.35
C ASN A 92 -7.78 -5.36 5.95
N ILE A 93 -8.09 -5.81 7.17
CA ILE A 93 -7.27 -6.79 7.87
C ILE A 93 -8.02 -8.10 7.96
N HIS A 94 -7.48 -9.12 7.30
CA HIS A 94 -8.14 -10.41 7.19
C HIS A 94 -8.24 -11.14 8.53
N GLY A 95 -9.44 -11.58 8.86
CA GLY A 95 -9.68 -12.45 9.98
C GLY A 95 -9.40 -11.84 11.35
N ARG A 96 -9.24 -10.51 11.44
CA ARG A 96 -8.94 -9.83 12.70
C ARG A 96 -9.86 -8.62 12.87
N THR A 97 -10.58 -8.60 14.00
CA THR A 97 -11.46 -7.48 14.33
C THR A 97 -10.84 -6.52 15.34
N ASN A 98 -9.74 -6.93 15.96
CA ASN A 98 -9.08 -6.19 17.02
C ASN A 98 -7.79 -5.48 16.57
N ILE A 99 -7.53 -5.44 15.27
CA ILE A 99 -6.42 -4.72 14.68
C ILE A 99 -6.99 -3.69 13.72
N SER A 100 -6.47 -2.47 13.79
CA SER A 100 -6.76 -1.41 12.84
C SER A 100 -5.47 -0.98 12.17
N GLY A 101 -5.55 -0.63 10.90
CA GLY A 101 -4.41 -0.13 10.15
C GLY A 101 -4.81 1.01 9.24
N LEU A 102 -3.89 1.96 9.06
CA LEU A 102 -4.10 3.15 8.23
C LEU A 102 -2.89 3.41 7.36
N VAL A 103 -3.17 3.86 6.13
CA VAL A 103 -2.18 4.42 5.22
C VAL A 103 -2.39 5.93 5.19
N TYR A 104 -1.31 6.69 5.32
CA TYR A 104 -1.39 8.15 5.40
C TYR A 104 -0.88 8.82 4.13
N ASN A 105 -1.66 9.78 3.62
CA ASN A 105 -1.17 10.71 2.61
C ASN A 105 -0.67 12.00 3.26
N THR A 106 -1.36 12.50 4.27
CA THR A 106 -0.97 13.77 4.88
C THR A 106 -0.15 13.54 6.14
N SER A 107 0.81 14.41 6.37
CA SER A 107 1.56 14.40 7.63
C SER A 107 0.79 15.15 8.70
N SER A 108 1.03 14.73 9.94
CA SER A 108 0.49 15.40 11.13
C SER A 108 1.52 15.31 12.23
N GLU A 109 1.18 15.81 13.41
CA GLU A 109 2.03 15.69 14.58
C GLU A 109 2.45 14.26 14.85
N ASP A 110 1.51 13.32 14.65
CA ASP A 110 1.71 11.91 14.99
C ASP A 110 2.11 11.04 13.81
N ASN A 111 1.96 11.52 12.57
CA ASN A 111 2.15 10.69 11.39
C ASN A 111 2.87 11.45 10.29
N VAL A 112 3.49 10.70 9.37
CA VAL A 112 4.13 11.27 8.18
C VAL A 112 3.47 10.73 6.93
N SER A 113 3.49 11.53 5.87
CA SER A 113 2.95 11.15 4.58
C SER A 113 3.65 9.90 4.05
N GLY A 114 2.87 8.95 3.54
CA GLY A 114 3.39 7.70 3.02
C GLY A 114 3.69 6.66 4.08
N SER A 115 3.35 6.90 5.33
CA SER A 115 3.52 5.95 6.42
C SER A 115 2.30 5.04 6.57
N ILE A 116 2.51 3.91 7.24
CA ILE A 116 1.49 2.93 7.55
C ILE A 116 1.56 2.63 9.03
N THR A 117 0.40 2.60 9.68
CA THR A 117 0.32 2.34 11.11
C THR A 117 -0.63 1.19 11.42
N PHE A 118 -0.39 0.56 12.56
CA PHE A 118 -1.27 -0.45 13.13
C PHE A 118 -1.51 -0.17 14.61
N ILE A 119 -2.71 -0.51 15.07
CA ILE A 119 -3.09 -0.52 16.47
C ILE A 119 -3.76 -1.86 16.75
N ARG A 120 -3.43 -2.48 17.87
CA ARG A 120 -4.08 -3.71 18.29
C ARG A 120 -4.49 -3.62 19.76
N ASP A 121 -5.72 -3.96 20.04
CA ASP A 121 -6.28 -4.06 21.37
C ASP A 121 -7.13 -5.34 21.44
N PRO A 122 -6.78 -6.32 22.26
CA PRO A 122 -5.76 -6.31 23.31
C PRO A 122 -4.34 -6.51 22.77
N THR A 123 -3.36 -6.34 23.67
CA THR A 123 -1.95 -6.61 23.37
C THR A 123 -1.71 -8.08 23.04
N GLY A 124 -0.61 -8.38 22.43
CA GLY A 124 -0.23 -9.76 22.12
C GLY A 124 0.46 -9.89 20.77
N THR A 125 0.73 -11.13 20.40
CA THR A 125 1.43 -11.49 19.17
C THR A 125 0.45 -12.06 18.15
N THR A 126 0.58 -11.65 16.90
CA THR A 126 -0.30 -12.10 15.83
C THR A 126 0.37 -11.96 14.46
N ASN A 127 -0.21 -12.65 13.49
CA ASN A 127 0.09 -12.41 12.07
C ASN A 127 -0.82 -11.30 11.56
N ILE A 128 -0.34 -10.55 10.58
CA ILE A 128 -1.10 -9.49 9.95
C ILE A 128 -1.20 -9.76 8.46
N HIS A 129 -2.41 -9.97 7.98
CA HIS A 129 -2.75 -10.01 6.57
C HIS A 129 -3.63 -8.82 6.28
N ALA A 130 -3.12 -7.87 5.52
CA ALA A 130 -3.85 -6.64 5.26
C ALA A 130 -3.72 -6.23 3.80
N TYR A 131 -4.70 -5.50 3.31
CA TYR A 131 -4.60 -4.87 2.01
C TYR A 131 -5.40 -3.57 1.99
N ALA A 132 -5.07 -2.72 1.04
CA ALA A 132 -5.83 -1.51 0.74
C ALA A 132 -5.74 -1.21 -0.74
N ILE A 133 -6.78 -0.58 -1.27
CA ILE A 133 -6.87 -0.14 -2.65
C ILE A 133 -7.27 1.31 -2.63
N TRP A 134 -6.57 2.14 -3.41
CA TRP A 134 -6.90 3.56 -3.49
C TRP A 134 -6.57 4.12 -4.87
N GLY A 135 -7.14 5.29 -5.16
CA GLY A 135 -6.80 6.08 -6.34
C GLY A 135 -5.67 7.07 -6.04
N PHE A 136 -4.89 7.37 -7.07
CA PHE A 136 -3.80 8.35 -6.96
C PHE A 136 -3.75 9.28 -8.16
#